data_ea4e9bce71251dcf8b74393244f4ec37
#
_entry.id   ea4e9bce71251dcf8b74393244f4ec37
#
_cell.length_a   1.000
_cell.length_b   1.000
_cell.length_c   1.000
_cell.angle_alpha   90.00
_cell.angle_beta   90.00
_cell.angle_gamma   90.00
#
_symmetry.space_group_name_H-M   'P 1'
#
loop_
_entity.id
_entity.type
_entity.pdbx_description
1 polymer ?
#
loop_
_entity_poly.entity_id
_entity_poly.type
_entity_poly.pdbx_seq_one_letter_code
_entity_poly.pdbx_strand_id
1 'polypeptide(L)'
;DEGRAQLKELKERFEYPQVDTVFSSPLVRAVETANILFPNAGHQFTVHDLREAGFGVFENRPVKDLVKEEDFKKWITPGSGFVPEGAEPTEQFHARCAETLLKLFEYMIRMDVTEAACVTHGGVIMSMLSQRALPSRHPEQWMADPGCGYTVQTDVQLWMRDRLVEAIDIV
;
A
#
# COMPACT_ATOMS: atom_id res chain seq x y z
N ASP A 1 -2.75 2.96 20.97
CA ASP A 1 -2.99 4.35 21.40
C ASP A 1 -1.98 5.34 20.80
N GLU A 2 -0.69 5.01 20.73
CA GLU A 2 0.37 5.87 20.17
C GLU A 2 0.12 6.19 18.68
N GLY A 3 -0.15 5.20 17.85
CA GLY A 3 -0.43 5.40 16.43
C GLY A 3 -1.67 6.25 16.15
N ARG A 4 -2.70 6.15 16.99
CA ARG A 4 -3.89 7.01 16.87
C ARG A 4 -3.57 8.47 17.23
N ALA A 5 -2.71 8.70 18.23
CA ALA A 5 -2.27 10.03 18.59
C ALA A 5 -1.42 10.66 17.47
N GLN A 6 -0.51 9.89 16.90
CA GLN A 6 0.30 10.30 15.76
C GLN A 6 -0.56 10.68 14.54
N LEU A 7 -1.58 9.87 14.19
CA LEU A 7 -2.48 10.18 13.07
C LEU A 7 -3.29 11.47 13.29
N LYS A 8 -3.70 11.75 14.53
CA LYS A 8 -4.40 13.00 14.86
C LYS A 8 -3.47 14.21 14.69
N GLU A 9 -2.24 14.10 15.16
CA GLU A 9 -1.22 15.15 14.98
C GLU A 9 -0.92 15.38 13.49
N LEU A 10 -0.77 14.31 12.70
CA LEU A 10 -0.56 14.42 11.25
C LEU A 10 -1.75 15.12 10.57
N LYS A 11 -2.98 14.80 10.97
CA LYS A 11 -4.19 15.44 10.44
C LYS A 11 -4.29 16.95 10.76
N GLU A 12 -3.66 17.39 11.83
CA GLU A 12 -3.55 18.84 12.15
C GLU A 12 -2.47 19.53 11.33
N ARG A 13 -1.46 18.80 10.89
CA ARG A 13 -0.30 19.34 10.17
C ARG A 13 -0.41 19.24 8.65
N PHE A 14 -1.14 18.23 8.16
CA PHE A 14 -1.29 17.92 6.74
C PHE A 14 -2.76 17.91 6.33
N GLU A 15 -3.04 18.41 5.17
CA GLU A 15 -4.37 18.35 4.56
C GLU A 15 -4.49 17.07 3.74
N TYR A 16 -5.26 16.11 4.26
CA TYR A 16 -5.58 14.88 3.52
C TYR A 16 -6.71 15.16 2.51
N PRO A 17 -6.71 14.48 1.36
CA PRO A 17 -7.73 14.67 0.34
C PRO A 17 -9.13 14.33 0.88
N GLN A 18 -10.14 15.10 0.45
CA GLN A 18 -11.53 14.82 0.76
C GLN A 18 -12.08 13.88 -0.33
N VAL A 19 -12.25 12.62 0.00
CA VAL A 19 -12.73 11.60 -0.92
C VAL A 19 -13.98 10.92 -0.37
N ASP A 20 -14.87 10.50 -1.26
CA ASP A 20 -16.08 9.76 -0.90
C ASP A 20 -15.84 8.23 -0.91
N THR A 21 -14.83 7.76 -1.61
CA THR A 21 -14.48 6.34 -1.73
C THR A 21 -13.14 6.04 -1.07
N VAL A 22 -13.13 5.06 -0.17
CA VAL A 22 -11.93 4.59 0.52
C VAL A 22 -11.83 3.08 0.40
N PHE A 23 -10.67 2.61 -0.06
CA PHE A 23 -10.27 1.21 0.01
C PHE A 23 -9.30 1.02 1.17
N SER A 24 -9.50 0.00 1.99
CA SER A 24 -8.59 -0.28 3.10
C SER A 24 -8.17 -1.75 3.17
N SER A 25 -6.96 -1.98 3.65
CA SER A 25 -6.55 -3.30 4.11
C SER A 25 -7.49 -3.81 5.21
N PRO A 26 -7.71 -5.14 5.35
CA PRO A 26 -8.52 -5.71 6.42
C PRO A 26 -7.85 -5.63 7.80
N LEU A 27 -6.57 -5.31 7.88
CA LEU A 27 -5.86 -5.24 9.15
C LEU A 27 -6.36 -4.05 9.99
N VAL A 28 -6.62 -4.30 11.27
CA VAL A 28 -7.24 -3.33 12.19
C VAL A 28 -6.58 -1.96 12.13
N ARG A 29 -5.25 -1.91 12.11
CA ARG A 29 -4.49 -0.64 12.01
C ARG A 29 -4.83 0.17 10.75
N ALA A 30 -5.06 -0.49 9.62
CA ALA A 30 -5.41 0.20 8.37
C ALA A 30 -6.87 0.67 8.38
N VAL A 31 -7.79 -0.15 8.88
CA VAL A 31 -9.21 0.22 9.04
C VAL A 31 -9.35 1.43 9.99
N GLU A 32 -8.65 1.41 11.11
CA GLU A 32 -8.64 2.55 12.06
C GLU A 32 -8.04 3.81 11.44
N THR A 33 -6.95 3.68 10.69
CA THR A 33 -6.34 4.78 9.95
C THR A 33 -7.32 5.38 8.94
N ALA A 34 -8.01 4.54 8.16
CA ALA A 34 -9.03 4.98 7.20
C ALA A 34 -10.15 5.77 7.90
N ASN A 35 -10.66 5.27 9.02
CA ASN A 35 -11.71 5.95 9.79
C ASN A 35 -11.26 7.30 10.38
N ILE A 36 -10.00 7.42 10.78
CA ILE A 36 -9.46 8.66 11.34
C ILE A 36 -9.22 9.69 10.24
N LEU A 37 -8.60 9.28 9.12
CA LEU A 37 -8.22 10.20 8.06
C LEU A 37 -9.41 10.59 7.19
N PHE A 38 -10.33 9.67 6.91
CA PHE A 38 -11.47 9.84 6.00
C PHE A 38 -12.82 9.60 6.69
N PRO A 39 -13.15 10.31 7.78
CA PRO A 39 -14.35 10.02 8.59
C PRO A 39 -15.66 10.26 7.86
N ASN A 40 -15.63 11.03 6.78
CA ASN A 40 -16.82 11.45 6.01
C ASN A 40 -17.00 10.68 4.70
N ALA A 41 -16.15 9.68 4.43
CA ALA A 41 -16.29 8.87 3.22
C ALA A 41 -17.59 8.06 3.24
N GLY A 42 -18.41 8.23 2.20
CA GLY A 42 -19.68 7.52 2.06
C GLY A 42 -19.52 6.05 1.69
N HIS A 43 -18.41 5.69 1.04
CA HIS A 43 -18.13 4.34 0.59
C HIS A 43 -16.78 3.87 1.12
N GLN A 44 -16.80 2.90 2.03
CA GLN A 44 -15.58 2.27 2.55
C GLN A 44 -15.58 0.79 2.23
N PHE A 45 -14.55 0.35 1.51
CA PHE A 45 -14.38 -1.04 1.07
C PHE A 45 -13.16 -1.66 1.74
N THR A 46 -13.34 -2.79 2.39
CA THR A 46 -12.24 -3.62 2.87
C THR A 46 -11.80 -4.56 1.76
N VAL A 47 -10.54 -4.43 1.35
CA VAL A 47 -9.95 -5.22 0.25
C VAL A 47 -8.90 -6.15 0.83
N HIS A 48 -9.17 -7.45 0.81
CA HIS A 48 -8.31 -8.47 1.43
C HIS A 48 -6.87 -8.43 0.88
N ASP A 49 -6.73 -8.20 -0.40
CA ASP A 49 -5.43 -8.21 -1.07
C ASP A 49 -4.59 -6.94 -0.83
N LEU A 50 -5.11 -5.96 -0.09
CA LEU A 50 -4.35 -4.82 0.43
C LEU A 50 -3.62 -5.13 1.76
N ARG A 51 -3.72 -6.35 2.30
CA ARG A 51 -3.00 -6.73 3.52
C ARG A 51 -1.49 -6.72 3.32
N GLU A 52 -0.75 -6.47 4.40
CA GLU A 52 0.72 -6.57 4.39
C GLU A 52 1.17 -8.01 4.05
N ALA A 53 2.42 -8.18 3.65
CA ALA A 53 3.02 -9.49 3.47
C ALA A 53 2.83 -10.33 4.74
N GLY A 54 2.52 -11.60 4.58
CA GLY A 54 2.53 -12.55 5.69
C GLY A 54 3.98 -12.84 6.09
N PHE A 55 4.36 -12.47 7.30
CA PHE A 55 5.73 -12.60 7.81
C PHE A 55 6.02 -13.98 8.43
N GLY A 56 4.98 -14.81 8.66
CA GLY A 56 5.15 -16.14 9.24
C GLY A 56 5.90 -16.10 10.57
N VAL A 57 6.99 -16.85 10.67
CA VAL A 57 7.83 -16.89 11.90
C VAL A 57 8.45 -15.55 12.29
N PHE A 58 8.42 -14.55 11.42
CA PHE A 58 8.91 -13.20 11.69
C PHE A 58 7.81 -12.22 12.14
N GLU A 59 6.56 -12.67 12.28
CA GLU A 59 5.47 -11.81 12.71
C GLU A 59 5.74 -11.15 14.06
N ASN A 60 5.25 -9.91 14.23
CA ASN A 60 5.37 -9.11 15.45
C ASN A 60 6.82 -8.78 15.88
N ARG A 61 7.79 -8.93 15.00
CA ARG A 61 9.19 -8.57 15.25
C ARG A 61 9.53 -7.27 14.51
N PRO A 62 10.31 -6.37 15.15
CA PRO A 62 10.72 -5.12 14.50
C PRO A 62 11.57 -5.38 13.25
N VAL A 63 11.22 -4.76 12.14
CA VAL A 63 11.96 -4.90 10.86
C VAL A 63 13.44 -4.56 11.01
N LYS A 64 13.78 -3.54 11.84
CA LYS A 64 15.16 -3.15 12.14
C LYS A 64 16.04 -4.28 12.73
N ASP A 65 15.41 -5.27 13.36
CA ASP A 65 16.10 -6.44 13.90
C ASP A 65 16.14 -7.56 12.86
N LEU A 66 15.04 -7.74 12.13
CA LEU A 66 14.92 -8.77 11.07
C LEU A 66 15.93 -8.58 9.95
N VAL A 67 16.23 -7.34 9.55
CA VAL A 67 17.21 -7.06 8.48
C VAL A 67 18.63 -7.49 8.81
N LYS A 68 18.90 -7.91 10.03
CA LYS A 68 20.18 -8.48 10.47
C LYS A 68 20.23 -10.00 10.30
N GLU A 69 19.08 -10.66 10.14
CA GLU A 69 18.96 -12.12 10.04
C GLU A 69 19.13 -12.60 8.60
N GLU A 70 19.94 -13.63 8.42
CA GLU A 70 20.23 -14.19 7.09
C GLU A 70 18.99 -14.76 6.40
N ASP A 71 18.11 -15.42 7.14
CA ASP A 71 16.89 -16.00 6.55
C ASP A 71 15.89 -14.93 6.13
N PHE A 72 15.79 -13.81 6.88
CA PHE A 72 14.99 -12.66 6.46
C PHE A 72 15.56 -12.01 5.19
N LYS A 73 16.88 -11.82 5.13
CA LYS A 73 17.56 -11.30 3.93
C LYS A 73 17.33 -12.18 2.71
N LYS A 74 17.46 -13.51 2.87
CA LYS A 74 17.17 -14.46 1.81
C LYS A 74 15.73 -14.34 1.31
N TRP A 75 14.77 -14.26 2.25
CA TRP A 75 13.36 -14.16 1.90
C TRP A 75 13.03 -12.93 1.07
N ILE A 76 13.56 -11.76 1.46
CA ILE A 76 13.30 -10.50 0.73
C ILE A 76 14.16 -10.33 -0.53
N THR A 77 15.14 -11.22 -0.78
CA THR A 77 15.99 -11.16 -1.97
C THR A 77 15.27 -11.78 -3.17
N PRO A 78 15.03 -11.01 -4.24
CA PRO A 78 14.38 -11.54 -5.44
C PRO A 78 15.11 -12.76 -6.02
N GLY A 79 14.34 -13.78 -6.37
CA GLY A 79 14.87 -15.01 -6.99
C GLY A 79 15.57 -15.97 -6.03
N SER A 80 15.60 -15.71 -4.72
CA SER A 80 16.21 -16.63 -3.74
C SER A 80 15.45 -17.96 -3.62
N GLY A 81 14.14 -17.95 -3.87
CA GLY A 81 13.26 -19.10 -3.69
C GLY A 81 13.07 -19.52 -2.23
N PHE A 82 13.70 -18.85 -1.28
CA PHE A 82 13.58 -19.15 0.14
C PHE A 82 12.30 -18.51 0.73
N VAL A 83 11.48 -19.31 1.39
CA VAL A 83 10.27 -18.85 2.07
C VAL A 83 10.30 -19.36 3.51
N PRO A 84 10.31 -18.47 4.52
CA PRO A 84 10.22 -18.87 5.93
C PRO A 84 8.89 -19.57 6.22
N GLU A 85 8.86 -20.36 7.26
CA GLU A 85 7.65 -21.07 7.70
C GLU A 85 6.49 -20.08 7.94
N GLY A 86 5.36 -20.33 7.28
CA GLY A 86 4.15 -19.52 7.40
C GLY A 86 4.23 -18.15 6.71
N ALA A 87 5.37 -17.80 6.08
CA ALA A 87 5.48 -16.55 5.34
C ALA A 87 4.86 -16.62 3.94
N GLU A 88 4.48 -15.47 3.40
CA GLU A 88 4.03 -15.34 2.02
C GLU A 88 5.25 -15.34 1.08
N PRO A 89 5.27 -16.16 0.01
CA PRO A 89 6.33 -16.08 -0.99
C PRO A 89 6.42 -14.69 -1.62
N THR A 90 7.63 -14.15 -1.74
CA THR A 90 7.86 -12.78 -2.21
C THR A 90 7.25 -12.52 -3.60
N GLU A 91 7.38 -13.47 -4.52
CA GLU A 91 6.80 -13.36 -5.86
C GLU A 91 5.28 -13.32 -5.84
N GLN A 92 4.64 -14.09 -4.94
CA GLN A 92 3.17 -14.07 -4.78
C GLN A 92 2.71 -12.74 -4.19
N PHE A 93 3.44 -12.23 -3.20
CA PHE A 93 3.18 -10.92 -2.62
C PHE A 93 3.23 -9.82 -3.70
N HIS A 94 4.30 -9.76 -4.48
CA HIS A 94 4.46 -8.77 -5.54
C HIS A 94 3.39 -8.88 -6.62
N ALA A 95 3.08 -10.10 -7.07
CA ALA A 95 2.03 -10.33 -8.05
C ALA A 95 0.65 -9.87 -7.53
N ARG A 96 0.33 -10.21 -6.27
CA ARG A 96 -0.91 -9.79 -5.62
C ARG A 96 -1.02 -8.27 -5.53
N CYS A 97 0.06 -7.59 -5.13
CA CYS A 97 0.07 -6.14 -5.03
C CYS A 97 -0.16 -5.46 -6.40
N ALA A 98 0.55 -5.90 -7.44
CA ALA A 98 0.38 -5.35 -8.79
C ALA A 98 -1.04 -5.57 -9.32
N GLU A 99 -1.59 -6.78 -9.15
CA GLU A 99 -2.95 -7.11 -9.57
C GLU A 99 -4.00 -6.32 -8.79
N THR A 100 -3.80 -6.12 -7.50
CA THR A 100 -4.72 -5.35 -6.67
C THR A 100 -4.79 -3.90 -7.13
N LEU A 101 -3.66 -3.25 -7.42
CA LEU A 101 -3.65 -1.89 -7.96
C LEU A 101 -4.46 -1.80 -9.25
N LEU A 102 -4.28 -2.77 -10.18
CA LEU A 102 -5.06 -2.81 -11.41
C LEU A 102 -6.57 -2.93 -11.14
N LYS A 103 -6.98 -3.81 -10.24
CA LYS A 103 -8.38 -4.01 -9.86
C LYS A 103 -9.01 -2.76 -9.26
N LEU A 104 -8.27 -2.02 -8.42
CA LEU A 104 -8.76 -0.77 -7.83
C LEU A 104 -9.04 0.28 -8.92
N PHE A 105 -8.11 0.49 -9.84
CA PHE A 105 -8.32 1.43 -10.94
C PHE A 105 -9.41 0.97 -11.91
N GLU A 106 -9.50 -0.32 -12.22
CA GLU A 106 -10.59 -0.87 -13.03
C GLU A 106 -11.96 -0.69 -12.37
N TYR A 107 -12.05 -0.85 -11.05
CA TYR A 107 -13.25 -0.55 -10.29
C TYR A 107 -13.61 0.94 -10.40
N MET A 108 -12.65 1.84 -10.17
CA MET A 108 -12.87 3.28 -10.26
C MET A 108 -13.39 3.67 -11.65
N ILE A 109 -12.75 3.20 -12.71
CA ILE A 109 -13.17 3.47 -14.10
C ILE A 109 -14.60 2.96 -14.36
N ARG A 110 -14.90 1.73 -13.94
CA ARG A 110 -16.23 1.11 -14.15
C ARG A 110 -17.34 1.83 -13.40
N MET A 111 -17.03 2.33 -12.20
CA MET A 111 -17.99 2.96 -11.30
C MET A 111 -18.00 4.49 -11.42
N ASP A 112 -17.26 5.05 -12.37
CA ASP A 112 -17.10 6.50 -12.56
C ASP A 112 -16.60 7.22 -11.29
N VAL A 113 -15.73 6.56 -10.53
CA VAL A 113 -15.06 7.13 -9.36
C VAL A 113 -13.79 7.82 -9.82
N THR A 114 -13.75 9.14 -9.68
CA THR A 114 -12.60 9.96 -10.14
C THR A 114 -11.50 10.08 -9.10
N GLU A 115 -11.85 9.98 -7.82
CA GLU A 115 -10.93 10.13 -6.69
C GLU A 115 -11.25 9.11 -5.60
N ALA A 116 -10.23 8.45 -5.08
CA ALA A 116 -10.34 7.51 -3.96
C ALA A 116 -9.08 7.52 -3.11
N ALA A 117 -9.23 7.19 -1.82
CA ALA A 117 -8.07 6.89 -0.98
C ALA A 117 -7.89 5.38 -0.87
N CYS A 118 -6.62 4.95 -0.78
CA CYS A 118 -6.24 3.58 -0.51
C CYS A 118 -5.37 3.53 0.74
N VAL A 119 -5.88 2.93 1.81
CA VAL A 119 -5.16 2.80 3.09
C VAL A 119 -4.62 1.38 3.22
N THR A 120 -3.30 1.27 3.16
CA THR A 120 -2.60 -0.01 3.14
C THR A 120 -1.30 0.05 3.97
N HIS A 121 -0.25 -0.65 3.57
CA HIS A 121 0.98 -0.84 4.34
C HIS A 121 2.21 -0.49 3.51
N GLY A 122 3.33 -0.20 4.18
CA GLY A 122 4.57 0.21 3.53
C GLY A 122 5.07 -0.78 2.48
N GLY A 123 5.07 -2.08 2.78
CA GLY A 123 5.48 -3.11 1.83
C GLY A 123 4.59 -3.17 0.59
N VAL A 124 3.28 -3.01 0.78
CA VAL A 124 2.31 -2.98 -0.33
C VAL A 124 2.50 -1.75 -1.21
N ILE A 125 2.68 -0.55 -0.61
CA ILE A 125 2.96 0.70 -1.34
C ILE A 125 4.23 0.53 -2.18
N MET A 126 5.34 0.11 -1.56
CA MET A 126 6.60 -0.12 -2.26
C MET A 126 6.45 -1.11 -3.41
N SER A 127 5.74 -2.21 -3.20
CA SER A 127 5.51 -3.23 -4.21
C SER A 127 4.65 -2.74 -5.38
N MET A 128 3.54 -2.07 -5.09
CA MET A 128 2.64 -1.54 -6.13
C MET A 128 3.34 -0.50 -6.99
N LEU A 129 3.98 0.49 -6.36
CA LEU A 129 4.54 1.64 -7.06
C LEU A 129 5.83 1.30 -7.82
N SER A 130 6.68 0.41 -7.27
CA SER A 130 7.88 -0.03 -8.02
C SER A 130 7.54 -0.80 -9.30
N GLN A 131 6.38 -1.43 -9.36
CA GLN A 131 5.95 -2.21 -10.52
C GLN A 131 5.10 -1.41 -11.52
N ARG A 132 4.37 -0.40 -11.05
CA ARG A 132 3.31 0.25 -11.83
C ARG A 132 3.35 1.77 -11.83
N ALA A 133 4.28 2.42 -11.13
CA ALA A 133 4.33 3.87 -11.10
C ALA A 133 5.41 4.47 -12.00
N LEU A 134 5.10 5.65 -12.50
CA LEU A 134 6.05 6.55 -13.15
C LEU A 134 6.31 7.76 -12.23
N PRO A 135 7.55 8.28 -12.15
CA PRO A 135 8.75 7.71 -12.77
C PRO A 135 9.12 6.36 -12.16
N SER A 136 9.69 5.47 -12.96
CA SER A 136 10.16 4.17 -12.45
C SER A 136 11.25 4.40 -11.38
N ARG A 137 11.05 3.80 -10.20
CA ARG A 137 11.96 3.90 -9.06
C ARG A 137 12.18 2.53 -8.42
N HIS A 138 13.31 2.39 -7.74
CA HIS A 138 13.59 1.21 -6.92
C HIS A 138 12.57 1.12 -5.76
N PRO A 139 12.16 -0.09 -5.31
CA PRO A 139 11.15 -0.24 -4.25
C PRO A 139 11.40 0.62 -3.02
N GLU A 140 12.66 0.68 -2.54
CA GLU A 140 13.05 1.47 -1.35
C GLU A 140 12.78 2.97 -1.47
N GLN A 141 12.73 3.49 -2.71
CA GLN A 141 12.44 4.90 -2.98
C GLN A 141 10.93 5.23 -2.87
N TRP A 142 10.10 4.21 -2.71
CA TRP A 142 8.67 4.32 -2.47
C TRP A 142 8.29 4.10 -0.99
N MET A 143 9.27 4.07 -0.10
CA MET A 143 9.00 3.98 1.33
C MET A 143 8.22 5.23 1.80
N ALA A 144 7.18 5.00 2.59
CA ALA A 144 6.37 6.04 3.20
C ALA A 144 6.33 5.86 4.72
N ASP A 145 6.37 6.95 5.44
CA ASP A 145 6.18 6.95 6.89
C ASP A 145 4.72 6.61 7.25
N PRO A 146 4.45 6.11 8.46
CA PRO A 146 3.09 5.85 8.92
C PRO A 146 2.20 7.10 8.83
N GLY A 147 1.06 6.97 8.17
CA GLY A 147 0.14 8.08 7.90
C GLY A 147 0.46 8.90 6.65
N CYS A 148 1.58 8.63 5.99
CA CYS A 148 1.99 9.26 4.74
C CYS A 148 1.84 8.30 3.55
N GLY A 149 1.93 8.84 2.33
CA GLY A 149 1.81 8.06 1.11
C GLY A 149 2.03 8.90 -0.14
N TYR A 150 1.43 8.48 -1.23
CA TYR A 150 1.60 9.10 -2.54
C TYR A 150 0.25 9.35 -3.19
N THR A 151 0.11 10.51 -3.80
CA THR A 151 -0.96 10.76 -4.77
C THR A 151 -0.52 10.21 -6.12
N VAL A 152 -1.34 9.31 -6.67
CA VAL A 152 -1.11 8.72 -7.99
C VAL A 152 -2.30 8.99 -8.89
N GLN A 153 -2.04 9.20 -10.16
CA GLN A 153 -3.06 9.41 -11.18
C GLN A 153 -2.79 8.57 -12.42
N THR A 154 -3.82 8.38 -13.22
CA THR A 154 -3.67 7.88 -14.59
C THR A 154 -4.69 8.56 -15.49
N ASP A 155 -4.39 8.62 -16.77
CA ASP A 155 -5.37 8.94 -17.80
C ASP A 155 -5.75 7.72 -18.63
N VAL A 156 -6.80 7.84 -19.42
CA VAL A 156 -7.31 6.72 -20.22
C VAL A 156 -6.26 6.20 -21.20
N GLN A 157 -5.40 7.06 -21.75
CA GLN A 157 -4.41 6.66 -22.75
C GLN A 157 -3.28 5.86 -22.10
N LEU A 158 -2.71 6.39 -20.99
CA LEU A 158 -1.68 5.71 -20.21
C LEU A 158 -2.20 4.38 -19.67
N TRP A 159 -3.43 4.38 -19.13
CA TRP A 159 -4.04 3.17 -18.58
C TRP A 159 -4.30 2.11 -19.64
N MET A 160 -4.89 2.47 -20.77
CA MET A 160 -5.19 1.49 -21.83
C MET A 160 -3.94 0.93 -22.51
N ARG A 161 -2.88 1.73 -22.61
CA ARG A 161 -1.62 1.30 -23.25
C ARG A 161 -0.74 0.46 -22.31
N ASP A 162 -0.49 0.96 -21.09
CA ASP A 162 0.60 0.43 -20.26
C ASP A 162 0.13 -0.09 -18.90
N ARG A 163 -1.10 0.24 -18.47
CA ARG A 163 -1.60 -0.06 -17.11
C ARG A 163 -0.68 0.50 -16.02
N LEU A 164 -0.21 1.74 -16.22
CA LEU A 164 0.65 2.48 -15.31
C LEU A 164 -0.08 3.65 -14.68
N VAL A 165 0.47 4.13 -13.57
CA VAL A 165 0.04 5.35 -12.88
C VAL A 165 1.22 6.32 -12.78
N GLU A 166 0.92 7.61 -12.66
CA GLU A 166 1.91 8.65 -12.39
C GLU A 166 1.85 9.06 -10.93
N ALA A 167 2.98 9.02 -10.23
CA ALA A 167 3.10 9.59 -8.90
C ALA A 167 3.33 11.08 -9.02
N ILE A 168 2.41 11.89 -8.49
CA ILE A 168 2.39 13.35 -8.68
C ILE A 168 2.71 14.11 -7.39
N ASP A 169 2.47 13.51 -6.22
CA ASP A 169 2.71 14.17 -4.95
C ASP A 169 2.93 13.16 -3.81
N ILE A 170 3.45 13.66 -2.69
CA ILE A 170 3.62 12.92 -1.43
C ILE A 170 2.61 13.51 -0.42
N VAL A 171 1.85 12.63 0.22
CA VAL A 171 0.83 12.98 1.23
C VAL A 171 1.33 12.63 2.62
#